data_8393cfb31ff593c2cdc75b957e50551a
#
_entry.id   8393cfb31ff593c2cdc75b957e50551a
#
_cell.length_a   1.000
_cell.length_b   1.000
_cell.length_c   1.000
_cell.angle_alpha   90.00
_cell.angle_beta   90.00
_cell.angle_gamma   90.00
#
_symmetry.space_group_name_H-M   'P 1'
#
loop_
_entity.id
_entity.type
_entity.pdbx_description
1 polymer ?
#
loop_
_entity_poly.entity_id
_entity_poly.type
_entity_poly.pdbx_seq_one_letter_code
_entity_poly.pdbx_strand_id
1 'polypeptide(L)'
;MKRFVVIFALVAIVAVPFALRPQRAALARADDTLVIITPHNEAIRYEFGRAFTAWYRARTGRTVAIDWRNIGGTSDIARFLEGEYVAAFQNRWTHQLGRPWSAEVQAAFQSGRLGADASATARAARTAFLESDVSCGIDLFFGGGSYDLDKQAQAGRIVASDVRKRHPEWFGDDTMPLSFGGEEYRDRDDRWIGTVLSVYGIIFNRDSLRRLGIEREPTQWEDLADPRLVGEVALADPTKSGSVAKAFENIIQQQMQRRLIALGRESGADAATVEARAVREGWRDGLRLLQRVGANARYFTDTSQKPPIDVAAGDCAAGLCIDFYGRQQQEAVRRRDHSERVGYVSPAGGSVAAVDPIALLRGAPHRAVAEAFIEFTMSLDGQKLWDFKPGAPGGPERFALRRMPVRRDFYAHDEWKAWRSDPEDSPFEQREPLTYRPQWTGDLFRDLAFVTRVMCLDTHAELARAWRAINAAPEPARSRALAALQDVSFVDYDRVRTEIHRALGSKNQVDEVRAATTLAEFFRRNYARAEELARGG
;
A
#
# COMPACT_ATOMS: atom_id res chain seq x y z
N MET A 1 -8.82 26.60 -53.55
CA MET A 1 -9.82 26.71 -52.45
C MET A 1 -9.79 25.54 -51.50
N LYS A 2 -9.99 24.29 -51.90
CA LYS A 2 -10.08 23.12 -50.97
C LYS A 2 -8.86 22.95 -50.03
N ARG A 3 -7.61 23.16 -50.52
CA ARG A 3 -6.39 23.04 -49.71
C ARG A 3 -6.29 24.11 -48.59
N PHE A 4 -6.73 25.33 -48.84
CA PHE A 4 -6.74 26.41 -47.84
C PHE A 4 -7.77 26.17 -46.74
N VAL A 5 -8.92 25.58 -47.08
CA VAL A 5 -9.95 25.22 -46.08
C VAL A 5 -9.44 24.13 -45.15
N VAL A 6 -8.73 23.13 -45.67
CA VAL A 6 -8.13 22.06 -44.85
C VAL A 6 -7.04 22.60 -43.92
N ILE A 7 -6.16 23.47 -44.43
CA ILE A 7 -5.10 24.09 -43.62
C ILE A 7 -5.73 24.96 -42.51
N PHE A 8 -6.76 25.76 -42.85
CA PHE A 8 -7.46 26.59 -41.89
C PHE A 8 -8.16 25.74 -40.79
N ALA A 9 -8.81 24.64 -41.19
CA ALA A 9 -9.43 23.71 -40.25
C ALA A 9 -8.39 23.06 -39.31
N LEU A 10 -7.25 22.64 -39.80
CA LEU A 10 -6.15 22.09 -39.01
C LEU A 10 -5.58 23.14 -38.02
N VAL A 11 -5.37 24.36 -38.50
CA VAL A 11 -4.91 25.47 -37.65
C VAL A 11 -5.97 25.79 -36.57
N ALA A 12 -7.25 25.80 -36.94
CA ALA A 12 -8.35 26.03 -35.97
C ALA A 12 -8.43 24.92 -34.94
N ILE A 13 -8.30 23.64 -35.34
CA ILE A 13 -8.30 22.49 -34.38
C ILE A 13 -7.15 22.60 -33.36
N VAL A 14 -6.00 23.12 -33.80
CA VAL A 14 -4.86 23.34 -32.90
C VAL A 14 -5.02 24.63 -32.06
N ALA A 15 -5.42 25.73 -32.68
CA ALA A 15 -5.46 27.05 -32.04
C ALA A 15 -6.66 27.26 -31.09
N VAL A 16 -7.84 26.70 -31.43
CA VAL A 16 -9.07 26.86 -30.63
C VAL A 16 -8.93 26.32 -29.21
N PRO A 17 -8.36 25.15 -28.93
CA PRO A 17 -8.12 24.68 -27.56
C PRO A 17 -7.20 25.61 -26.76
N PHE A 18 -6.22 26.23 -27.41
CA PHE A 18 -5.34 27.22 -26.74
C PHE A 18 -6.05 28.56 -26.49
N ALA A 19 -6.87 28.99 -27.42
CA ALA A 19 -7.65 30.23 -27.29
C ALA A 19 -8.80 30.08 -26.27
N LEU A 20 -9.42 28.91 -26.20
CA LEU A 20 -10.46 28.56 -25.22
C LEU A 20 -9.88 28.00 -23.91
N ARG A 21 -8.56 27.90 -23.81
CA ARG A 21 -7.95 27.50 -22.55
C ARG A 21 -8.44 28.44 -21.45
N PRO A 22 -9.15 27.95 -20.40
CA PRO A 22 -9.56 28.80 -19.32
C PRO A 22 -8.34 29.58 -18.84
N GLN A 23 -8.37 30.91 -18.95
CA GLN A 23 -7.38 31.72 -18.28
C GLN A 23 -7.50 31.32 -16.81
N ARG A 24 -6.49 30.59 -16.32
CA ARG A 24 -6.36 30.44 -14.86
C ARG A 24 -6.39 31.88 -14.36
N ALA A 25 -7.50 32.27 -13.74
CA ALA A 25 -7.55 33.52 -13.00
C ALA A 25 -6.22 33.58 -12.24
N ALA A 26 -5.44 34.64 -12.42
CA ALA A 26 -4.18 34.80 -11.73
C ALA A 26 -4.52 34.52 -10.26
N LEU A 27 -4.15 33.32 -9.79
CA LEU A 27 -4.42 32.90 -8.42
C LEU A 27 -3.85 34.04 -7.59
N ALA A 28 -4.69 34.77 -6.89
CA ALA A 28 -4.25 35.77 -5.93
C ALA A 28 -3.14 35.07 -5.16
N ARG A 29 -1.92 35.64 -5.23
CA ARG A 29 -0.70 34.98 -4.74
C ARG A 29 -0.98 34.65 -3.28
N ALA A 30 -1.13 33.35 -2.97
CA ALA A 30 -1.37 32.94 -1.59
C ALA A 30 -0.18 33.38 -0.73
N ASP A 31 -0.44 33.72 0.51
CA ASP A 31 0.60 34.18 1.44
C ASP A 31 1.64 33.08 1.70
N ASP A 32 1.17 31.83 1.71
CA ASP A 32 1.98 30.64 1.98
C ASP A 32 1.77 29.57 0.92
N THR A 33 2.75 28.69 0.80
CA THR A 33 2.70 27.51 -0.09
C THR A 33 2.98 26.25 0.72
N LEU A 34 2.39 25.13 0.31
CA LEU A 34 2.64 23.81 0.86
C LEU A 34 2.76 22.80 -0.28
N VAL A 35 3.87 22.08 -0.35
CA VAL A 35 4.10 21.07 -1.39
C VAL A 35 3.99 19.68 -0.77
N ILE A 36 3.01 18.90 -1.21
CA ILE A 36 2.72 17.57 -0.68
C ILE A 36 2.86 16.52 -1.78
N ILE A 37 3.71 15.51 -1.55
CA ILE A 37 3.74 14.32 -2.40
C ILE A 37 2.86 13.23 -1.78
N THR A 38 2.00 12.58 -2.60
CA THR A 38 0.98 11.67 -2.08
C THR A 38 0.51 10.65 -3.11
N PRO A 39 0.23 9.38 -2.71
CA PRO A 39 -0.48 8.41 -3.54
C PRO A 39 -2.01 8.55 -3.45
N HIS A 40 -2.52 9.43 -2.59
CA HIS A 40 -3.95 9.60 -2.36
C HIS A 40 -4.71 10.02 -3.62
N ASN A 41 -5.94 9.53 -3.76
CA ASN A 41 -6.85 9.87 -4.85
C ASN A 41 -7.32 11.34 -4.76
N GLU A 42 -8.00 11.79 -5.81
CA GLU A 42 -8.50 13.17 -5.90
C GLU A 42 -9.46 13.53 -4.77
N ALA A 43 -10.33 12.61 -4.34
CA ALA A 43 -11.31 12.88 -3.29
C ALA A 43 -10.62 13.27 -1.97
N ILE A 44 -9.60 12.54 -1.55
CA ILE A 44 -8.83 12.83 -0.33
C ILE A 44 -8.11 14.17 -0.46
N ARG A 45 -7.45 14.41 -1.60
CA ARG A 45 -6.74 15.68 -1.85
C ARG A 45 -7.68 16.88 -1.85
N TYR A 46 -8.87 16.73 -2.45
CA TYR A 46 -9.89 17.78 -2.47
C TYR A 46 -10.38 18.13 -1.06
N GLU A 47 -10.81 17.12 -0.30
CA GLU A 47 -11.41 17.37 1.02
C GLU A 47 -10.39 17.92 2.03
N PHE A 48 -9.20 17.32 2.09
CA PHE A 48 -8.13 17.81 2.97
C PHE A 48 -7.60 19.17 2.55
N GLY A 49 -7.43 19.40 1.24
CA GLY A 49 -6.98 20.70 0.73
C GLY A 49 -7.94 21.84 1.07
N ARG A 50 -9.23 21.62 0.81
CA ARG A 50 -10.29 22.60 1.12
C ARG A 50 -10.38 22.88 2.62
N ALA A 51 -10.50 21.83 3.42
CA ALA A 51 -10.68 21.96 4.86
C ALA A 51 -9.45 22.57 5.54
N PHE A 52 -8.25 22.15 5.17
CA PHE A 52 -7.02 22.76 5.69
C PHE A 52 -6.89 24.24 5.32
N THR A 53 -7.18 24.62 4.09
CA THR A 53 -7.12 26.03 3.67
C THR A 53 -8.05 26.92 4.53
N ALA A 54 -9.26 26.44 4.81
CA ALA A 54 -10.19 27.14 5.70
C ALA A 54 -9.70 27.19 7.15
N TRP A 55 -9.24 26.06 7.67
CA TRP A 55 -8.71 25.93 9.03
C TRP A 55 -7.45 26.78 9.24
N TYR A 56 -6.52 26.78 8.28
CA TYR A 56 -5.29 27.55 8.32
C TYR A 56 -5.59 29.05 8.34
N ARG A 57 -6.50 29.49 7.45
CA ARG A 57 -6.93 30.90 7.41
C ARG A 57 -7.61 31.35 8.70
N ALA A 58 -8.45 30.52 9.29
CA ALA A 58 -9.12 30.83 10.55
C ALA A 58 -8.12 31.02 11.71
N ARG A 59 -7.02 30.25 11.73
CA ARG A 59 -6.01 30.31 12.81
C ARG A 59 -4.94 31.36 12.62
N THR A 60 -4.57 31.63 11.37
CA THR A 60 -3.40 32.48 11.06
C THR A 60 -3.77 33.81 10.40
N GLY A 61 -4.98 33.94 9.88
CA GLY A 61 -5.40 35.06 9.02
C GLY A 61 -4.78 35.00 7.62
N ARG A 62 -3.95 34.01 7.29
CA ARG A 62 -3.18 33.88 6.05
C ARG A 62 -3.82 32.86 5.11
N THR A 63 -3.60 33.05 3.82
CA THR A 63 -4.02 32.11 2.78
C THR A 63 -2.89 31.14 2.44
N VAL A 64 -3.22 29.89 2.10
CA VAL A 64 -2.25 28.87 1.68
C VAL A 64 -2.66 28.23 0.35
N ALA A 65 -1.67 28.10 -0.55
CA ALA A 65 -1.80 27.29 -1.78
C ALA A 65 -1.15 25.94 -1.58
N ILE A 66 -1.86 24.85 -1.94
CA ILE A 66 -1.32 23.49 -1.82
C ILE A 66 -0.96 22.96 -3.21
N ASP A 67 0.31 22.60 -3.40
CA ASP A 67 0.79 21.89 -4.58
C ASP A 67 0.77 20.38 -4.31
N TRP A 68 -0.23 19.70 -4.85
CA TRP A 68 -0.36 18.25 -4.74
C TRP A 68 0.43 17.55 -5.84
N ARG A 69 1.44 16.77 -5.47
CA ARG A 69 2.23 15.95 -6.39
C ARG A 69 1.81 14.49 -6.27
N ASN A 70 1.16 13.99 -7.31
CA ASN A 70 0.78 12.59 -7.43
C ASN A 70 1.52 11.98 -8.63
N ILE A 71 2.52 11.15 -8.37
CA ILE A 71 3.41 10.56 -9.39
C ILE A 71 3.26 9.04 -9.51
N GLY A 72 2.35 8.44 -8.74
CA GLY A 72 2.13 7.00 -8.71
C GLY A 72 1.87 6.46 -7.31
N GLY A 73 2.13 5.19 -7.11
CA GLY A 73 2.00 4.51 -5.82
C GLY A 73 3.14 4.85 -4.84
N THR A 74 3.04 4.35 -3.61
CA THR A 74 4.01 4.62 -2.54
C THR A 74 5.44 4.24 -2.94
N SER A 75 5.62 3.11 -3.62
CA SER A 75 6.93 2.66 -4.09
C SER A 75 7.53 3.57 -5.18
N ASP A 76 6.69 4.18 -6.04
CA ASP A 76 7.14 5.16 -7.04
C ASP A 76 7.59 6.46 -6.36
N ILE A 77 6.83 6.91 -5.36
CA ILE A 77 7.19 8.08 -4.54
C ILE A 77 8.51 7.84 -3.81
N ALA A 78 8.68 6.67 -3.19
CA ALA A 78 9.93 6.33 -2.50
C ALA A 78 11.15 6.38 -3.41
N ARG A 79 11.05 5.84 -4.64
CA ARG A 79 12.13 5.90 -5.66
C ARG A 79 12.39 7.32 -6.15
N PHE A 80 11.33 8.10 -6.37
CA PHE A 80 11.45 9.50 -6.76
C PHE A 80 12.19 10.31 -5.71
N LEU A 81 11.78 10.22 -4.43
CA LEU A 81 12.44 10.91 -3.33
C LEU A 81 13.91 10.49 -3.18
N GLU A 82 14.21 9.21 -3.38
CA GLU A 82 15.61 8.73 -3.38
C GLU A 82 16.42 9.43 -4.45
N GLY A 83 15.93 9.52 -5.68
CA GLY A 83 16.61 10.21 -6.79
C GLY A 83 16.82 11.69 -6.51
N GLU A 84 15.78 12.39 -6.03
CA GLU A 84 15.86 13.83 -5.70
C GLU A 84 16.89 14.12 -4.61
N TYR A 85 16.91 13.32 -3.53
CA TYR A 85 17.89 13.48 -2.48
C TYR A 85 19.32 13.12 -2.92
N VAL A 86 19.48 12.16 -3.85
CA VAL A 86 20.81 11.89 -4.47
C VAL A 86 21.30 13.12 -5.21
N ALA A 87 20.49 13.71 -6.07
CA ALA A 87 20.87 14.89 -6.84
C ALA A 87 21.16 16.11 -5.93
N ALA A 88 20.29 16.35 -4.95
CA ALA A 88 20.44 17.45 -4.03
C ALA A 88 21.69 17.31 -3.13
N PHE A 89 21.95 16.11 -2.58
CA PHE A 89 23.12 15.88 -1.74
C PHE A 89 24.41 15.84 -2.56
N GLN A 90 24.40 15.30 -3.78
CA GLN A 90 25.54 15.35 -4.69
C GLN A 90 25.96 16.80 -4.96
N ASN A 91 24.99 17.67 -5.26
CA ASN A 91 25.26 19.10 -5.45
C ASN A 91 25.90 19.73 -4.20
N ARG A 92 25.35 19.47 -3.00
CA ARG A 92 25.95 19.96 -1.74
C ARG A 92 27.35 19.42 -1.51
N TRP A 93 27.54 18.10 -1.69
CA TRP A 93 28.82 17.44 -1.43
C TRP A 93 29.93 17.93 -2.34
N THR A 94 29.63 18.10 -3.65
CA THR A 94 30.63 18.51 -4.63
C THR A 94 30.86 20.01 -4.68
N HIS A 95 29.79 20.81 -4.70
CA HIS A 95 29.92 22.26 -4.94
C HIS A 95 30.01 23.08 -3.64
N GLN A 96 29.36 22.66 -2.56
CA GLN A 96 29.42 23.42 -1.30
C GLN A 96 30.52 22.91 -0.38
N LEU A 97 30.75 21.59 -0.31
CA LEU A 97 31.77 20.99 0.54
C LEU A 97 33.08 20.69 -0.19
N GLY A 98 33.15 20.88 -1.53
CA GLY A 98 34.35 20.70 -2.35
C GLY A 98 34.92 19.29 -2.36
N ARG A 99 34.06 18.26 -2.16
CA ARG A 99 34.48 16.86 -2.01
C ARG A 99 34.10 16.03 -3.25
N PRO A 100 34.95 15.04 -3.67
CA PRO A 100 34.66 14.22 -4.83
C PRO A 100 33.48 13.29 -4.56
N TRP A 101 32.57 13.19 -5.54
CA TRP A 101 31.47 12.23 -5.52
C TRP A 101 31.94 10.83 -5.94
N SER A 102 31.47 9.81 -5.27
CA SER A 102 31.76 8.41 -5.59
C SER A 102 30.57 7.51 -5.26
N ALA A 103 30.57 6.27 -5.79
CA ALA A 103 29.58 5.26 -5.45
C ALA A 103 29.55 4.96 -3.94
N GLU A 104 30.71 5.00 -3.27
CA GLU A 104 30.82 4.84 -1.82
C GLU A 104 30.09 5.97 -1.08
N VAL A 105 30.28 7.23 -1.47
CA VAL A 105 29.60 8.39 -0.89
C VAL A 105 28.08 8.24 -1.09
N GLN A 106 27.67 7.88 -2.31
CA GLN A 106 26.24 7.69 -2.62
C GLN A 106 25.62 6.57 -1.79
N ALA A 107 26.28 5.44 -1.64
CA ALA A 107 25.79 4.33 -0.82
C ALA A 107 25.74 4.70 0.67
N ALA A 108 26.76 5.41 1.15
CA ALA A 108 26.91 5.76 2.55
C ALA A 108 25.85 6.76 3.04
N PHE A 109 25.61 7.86 2.31
CA PHE A 109 24.68 8.88 2.78
C PHE A 109 23.24 8.38 2.82
N GLN A 110 22.88 7.41 1.98
CA GLN A 110 21.56 6.76 1.94
C GLN A 110 21.39 5.62 2.95
N SER A 111 22.48 5.17 3.57
CA SER A 111 22.44 4.01 4.46
C SER A 111 21.72 4.33 5.76
N GLY A 112 20.74 3.51 6.14
CA GLY A 112 20.11 3.60 7.46
C GLY A 112 21.09 3.28 8.60
N ARG A 113 22.08 2.44 8.33
CA ARG A 113 23.13 2.03 9.29
C ARG A 113 24.42 1.74 8.54
N LEU A 114 25.49 2.42 8.91
CA LEU A 114 26.84 2.10 8.42
C LEU A 114 27.42 0.92 9.20
N GLY A 115 28.18 0.07 8.52
CA GLY A 115 28.95 -1.00 9.16
C GLY A 115 30.02 -0.45 10.11
N ALA A 116 30.46 -1.24 11.05
CA ALA A 116 31.52 -0.87 11.99
C ALA A 116 32.85 -0.54 11.27
N ASP A 117 33.06 -1.19 10.14
CA ASP A 117 34.22 -1.06 9.24
C ASP A 117 34.08 0.04 8.18
N ALA A 118 33.01 0.83 8.22
CA ALA A 118 32.78 1.92 7.26
C ALA A 118 33.98 2.88 7.23
N SER A 119 34.37 3.33 6.05
CA SER A 119 35.49 4.28 5.86
C SER A 119 35.22 5.65 6.50
N ALA A 120 36.25 6.45 6.68
CA ALA A 120 36.11 7.82 7.13
C ALA A 120 35.26 8.66 6.17
N THR A 121 35.41 8.44 4.86
CA THR A 121 34.61 9.10 3.81
C THR A 121 33.14 8.72 3.91
N ALA A 122 32.82 7.44 4.09
CA ALA A 122 31.45 6.96 4.28
C ALA A 122 30.78 7.59 5.50
N ARG A 123 31.48 7.61 6.64
CA ARG A 123 31.01 8.28 7.87
C ARG A 123 30.78 9.76 7.67
N ALA A 124 31.77 10.45 7.06
CA ALA A 124 31.65 11.87 6.78
C ALA A 124 30.47 12.21 5.86
N ALA A 125 30.23 11.40 4.83
CA ALA A 125 29.08 11.59 3.94
C ALA A 125 27.74 11.43 4.68
N ARG A 126 27.61 10.40 5.51
CA ARG A 126 26.41 10.16 6.31
C ARG A 126 26.16 11.30 7.31
N THR A 127 27.18 11.70 8.04
CA THR A 127 27.08 12.80 9.01
C THR A 127 26.69 14.11 8.30
N ALA A 128 27.39 14.46 7.21
CA ALA A 128 27.12 15.68 6.46
C ALA A 128 25.69 15.72 5.90
N PHE A 129 25.11 14.57 5.53
CA PHE A 129 23.71 14.49 5.11
C PHE A 129 22.76 14.68 6.30
N LEU A 130 22.97 13.98 7.39
CA LEU A 130 22.08 14.04 8.57
C LEU A 130 22.07 15.41 9.25
N GLU A 131 23.19 16.13 9.22
CA GLU A 131 23.32 17.48 9.77
C GLU A 131 22.88 18.57 8.78
N SER A 132 22.51 18.19 7.54
CA SER A 132 22.13 19.16 6.51
C SER A 132 20.61 19.40 6.48
N ASP A 133 20.26 20.51 5.90
CA ASP A 133 18.93 20.91 5.46
C ASP A 133 18.71 20.68 3.94
N VAL A 134 19.44 19.72 3.37
CA VAL A 134 19.28 19.35 1.95
C VAL A 134 17.83 19.03 1.65
N SER A 135 17.30 19.72 0.65
CA SER A 135 15.88 19.68 0.28
C SER A 135 15.66 19.04 -1.08
N CYS A 136 14.55 18.31 -1.21
CA CYS A 136 14.02 17.89 -2.51
C CYS A 136 12.91 18.85 -3.02
N GLY A 137 12.72 20.01 -2.38
CA GLY A 137 11.69 20.98 -2.77
C GLY A 137 10.26 20.56 -2.44
N ILE A 138 10.07 19.54 -1.59
CA ILE A 138 8.79 19.03 -1.13
C ILE A 138 8.76 19.10 0.40
N ASP A 139 7.59 19.42 0.95
CA ASP A 139 7.42 19.59 2.40
C ASP A 139 7.01 18.29 3.09
N LEU A 140 6.00 17.61 2.55
CA LEU A 140 5.37 16.46 3.18
C LEU A 140 5.26 15.26 2.24
N PHE A 141 5.39 14.08 2.82
CA PHE A 141 4.92 12.83 2.25
C PHE A 141 3.65 12.42 3.01
N PHE A 142 2.50 12.38 2.33
CA PHE A 142 1.20 12.12 2.93
C PHE A 142 0.53 10.89 2.34
N GLY A 143 0.35 9.85 3.15
CA GLY A 143 -0.23 8.56 2.76
C GLY A 143 0.80 7.51 2.37
N GLY A 144 0.33 6.32 2.07
CA GLY A 144 1.16 5.15 1.80
C GLY A 144 1.21 4.20 3.00
N GLY A 145 2.23 3.38 3.11
CA GLY A 145 2.39 2.41 4.20
C GLY A 145 3.56 2.74 5.13
N SER A 146 3.49 2.29 6.38
CA SER A 146 4.55 2.46 7.39
C SER A 146 5.91 1.95 6.91
N TYR A 147 5.95 0.81 6.19
CA TYR A 147 7.20 0.22 5.69
C TYR A 147 8.04 1.19 4.84
N ASP A 148 7.40 1.84 3.86
CA ASP A 148 8.11 2.77 2.98
C ASP A 148 8.60 4.02 3.75
N LEU A 149 7.77 4.53 4.68
CA LEU A 149 8.15 5.68 5.49
C LEU A 149 9.27 5.33 6.48
N ASP A 150 9.26 4.13 7.05
CA ASP A 150 10.38 3.65 7.86
C ASP A 150 11.71 3.62 7.08
N LYS A 151 11.68 3.15 5.85
CA LYS A 151 12.87 3.18 4.97
C LYS A 151 13.34 4.61 4.69
N GLN A 152 12.40 5.56 4.48
CA GLN A 152 12.74 6.97 4.32
C GLN A 152 13.31 7.57 5.64
N ALA A 153 12.75 7.20 6.79
CA ALA A 153 13.23 7.60 8.11
C ALA A 153 14.63 7.07 8.40
N GLN A 154 14.86 5.78 8.18
CA GLN A 154 16.19 5.16 8.32
C GLN A 154 17.21 5.79 7.39
N ALA A 155 16.83 6.10 6.16
CA ALA A 155 17.68 6.83 5.22
C ALA A 155 17.94 8.28 5.64
N GLY A 156 17.16 8.85 6.57
CA GLY A 156 17.28 10.23 7.06
C GLY A 156 16.63 11.26 6.13
N ARG A 157 15.75 10.82 5.20
CA ARG A 157 15.06 11.72 4.27
C ARG A 157 13.82 12.36 4.87
N ILE A 158 13.25 11.75 5.92
CA ILE A 158 12.21 12.34 6.75
C ILE A 158 12.74 12.65 8.15
N VAL A 159 12.19 13.68 8.76
CA VAL A 159 12.62 14.23 10.04
C VAL A 159 11.44 14.33 11.00
N ALA A 160 11.74 14.40 12.30
CA ALA A 160 10.70 14.56 13.30
C ALA A 160 9.92 15.86 13.13
N SER A 161 8.61 15.79 13.31
CA SER A 161 7.73 16.95 13.48
C SER A 161 7.61 17.29 14.96
N ASP A 162 7.26 18.55 15.25
CA ASP A 162 7.05 19.00 16.63
C ASP A 162 5.59 18.83 17.11
N VAL A 163 4.72 18.16 16.31
CA VAL A 163 3.29 18.04 16.64
C VAL A 163 3.06 17.33 17.97
N ARG A 164 3.77 16.20 18.24
CA ARG A 164 3.63 15.52 19.53
C ARG A 164 4.13 16.35 20.72
N LYS A 165 5.13 17.20 20.51
CA LYS A 165 5.60 18.11 21.58
C LYS A 165 4.55 19.19 21.90
N ARG A 166 3.84 19.67 20.87
CA ARG A 166 2.77 20.67 21.03
C ARG A 166 1.46 20.08 21.57
N HIS A 167 1.20 18.83 21.23
CA HIS A 167 -0.06 18.12 21.55
C HIS A 167 0.22 16.74 22.16
N PRO A 168 0.91 16.65 23.31
CA PRO A 168 1.21 15.36 23.93
C PRO A 168 -0.05 14.56 24.30
N GLU A 169 -1.16 15.25 24.56
CA GLU A 169 -2.47 14.66 24.87
C GLU A 169 -3.11 13.88 23.71
N TRP A 170 -2.63 14.06 22.49
CA TRP A 170 -3.13 13.29 21.34
C TRP A 170 -2.45 11.92 21.19
N PHE A 171 -1.39 11.67 21.95
CA PHE A 171 -0.51 10.51 21.79
C PHE A 171 -0.45 9.69 23.09
N GLY A 172 -1.44 8.83 23.25
CA GLY A 172 -1.56 7.92 24.40
C GLY A 172 -2.44 6.73 24.04
N ASP A 173 -2.54 5.77 24.94
CA ASP A 173 -3.29 4.52 24.69
C ASP A 173 -4.79 4.77 24.45
N ASP A 174 -5.36 5.82 25.06
CA ASP A 174 -6.76 6.20 24.91
C ASP A 174 -7.02 7.11 23.69
N THR A 175 -5.98 7.64 23.05
CA THR A 175 -6.07 8.54 21.89
C THR A 175 -5.41 7.91 20.68
N MET A 176 -4.10 8.04 20.54
CA MET A 176 -3.33 7.40 19.49
C MET A 176 -2.19 6.60 20.10
N PRO A 177 -2.32 5.27 20.24
CA PRO A 177 -1.27 4.43 20.79
C PRO A 177 -0.04 4.39 19.88
N LEU A 178 1.11 4.00 20.44
CA LEU A 178 2.33 3.75 19.64
C LEU A 178 2.11 2.60 18.65
N SER A 179 1.41 1.56 19.09
CA SER A 179 1.09 0.39 18.27
C SER A 179 -0.26 -0.20 18.69
N PHE A 180 -0.92 -0.88 17.75
CA PHE A 180 -2.15 -1.63 18.01
C PHE A 180 -2.24 -2.85 17.09
N GLY A 181 -2.65 -4.00 17.64
CA GLY A 181 -2.72 -5.24 16.87
C GLY A 181 -1.37 -5.71 16.29
N GLY A 182 -0.25 -5.22 16.83
CA GLY A 182 1.11 -5.49 16.36
C GLY A 182 1.61 -4.55 15.25
N GLU A 183 0.76 -3.67 14.72
CA GLU A 183 1.16 -2.61 13.79
C GLU A 183 1.60 -1.36 14.55
N GLU A 184 2.68 -0.73 14.10
CA GLU A 184 3.10 0.57 14.62
C GLU A 184 2.24 1.67 13.99
N TYR A 185 1.68 2.56 14.83
CA TYR A 185 0.83 3.66 14.40
C TYR A 185 1.58 4.98 14.28
N ARG A 186 2.78 5.06 14.83
CA ARG A 186 3.71 6.16 14.67
C ARG A 186 5.14 5.69 14.90
N ASP A 187 6.08 6.41 14.32
CA ASP A 187 7.51 6.23 14.62
C ASP A 187 7.84 6.66 16.07
N ARG A 188 8.75 5.95 16.72
CA ARG A 188 9.18 6.23 18.09
C ARG A 188 9.86 7.59 18.25
N ASP A 189 10.53 8.02 17.18
CA ASP A 189 11.25 9.30 17.11
C ASP A 189 10.42 10.41 16.44
N ASP A 190 9.09 10.20 16.26
CA ASP A 190 8.13 11.15 15.67
C ASP A 190 8.45 11.58 14.24
N ARG A 191 9.17 10.74 13.47
CA ARG A 191 9.52 11.02 12.08
C ARG A 191 8.34 10.83 11.15
N TRP A 192 7.43 9.91 11.46
CA TRP A 192 6.14 9.77 10.79
C TRP A 192 5.02 9.46 11.79
N ILE A 193 3.80 9.83 11.43
CA ILE A 193 2.61 9.67 12.27
C ILE A 193 1.49 9.12 11.37
N GLY A 194 0.82 8.03 11.79
CA GLY A 194 -0.38 7.53 11.13
C GLY A 194 -1.52 8.53 11.20
N THR A 195 -2.22 8.74 10.12
CA THR A 195 -3.32 9.73 10.05
C THR A 195 -4.68 9.08 9.94
N VAL A 196 -4.73 7.85 9.45
CA VAL A 196 -5.95 7.10 9.15
C VAL A 196 -5.63 5.62 9.05
N LEU A 197 -6.63 4.78 9.32
CA LEU A 197 -6.51 3.33 9.26
C LEU A 197 -7.21 2.74 8.04
N SER A 198 -6.76 1.59 7.62
CA SER A 198 -7.40 0.76 6.61
C SER A 198 -7.21 -0.72 6.91
N VAL A 199 -8.17 -1.51 6.50
CA VAL A 199 -8.09 -2.97 6.45
C VAL A 199 -8.21 -3.43 5.00
N TYR A 200 -7.86 -4.67 4.75
CA TYR A 200 -7.93 -5.27 3.42
C TYR A 200 -9.03 -6.30 3.36
N GLY A 201 -9.61 -6.46 2.18
CA GLY A 201 -10.71 -7.39 2.02
C GLY A 201 -10.99 -7.75 0.57
N ILE A 202 -12.14 -8.37 0.39
CA ILE A 202 -12.65 -8.88 -0.88
C ILE A 202 -13.83 -8.01 -1.31
N ILE A 203 -13.70 -7.40 -2.47
CA ILE A 203 -14.84 -6.86 -3.20
C ILE A 203 -15.37 -7.92 -4.15
N PHE A 204 -16.69 -8.03 -4.32
CA PHE A 204 -17.30 -9.00 -5.18
C PHE A 204 -18.58 -8.46 -5.83
N ASN A 205 -18.92 -9.03 -6.99
CA ASN A 205 -20.13 -8.71 -7.74
C ASN A 205 -21.08 -9.91 -7.69
N ARG A 206 -22.21 -9.76 -7.02
CA ARG A 206 -23.23 -10.81 -6.81
C ARG A 206 -23.80 -11.38 -8.11
N ASP A 207 -23.95 -10.52 -9.13
CA ASP A 207 -24.45 -10.97 -10.43
C ASP A 207 -23.42 -11.84 -11.14
N SER A 208 -22.15 -11.45 -11.10
CA SER A 208 -21.05 -12.25 -11.65
C SER A 208 -20.86 -13.56 -10.88
N LEU A 209 -20.94 -13.55 -9.54
CA LEU A 209 -20.88 -14.78 -8.75
C LEU A 209 -22.01 -15.75 -9.12
N ARG A 210 -23.26 -15.26 -9.24
CA ARG A 210 -24.41 -16.08 -9.66
C ARG A 210 -24.23 -16.65 -11.07
N ARG A 211 -23.70 -15.85 -12.00
CA ARG A 211 -23.34 -16.31 -13.37
C ARG A 211 -22.38 -17.49 -13.35
N LEU A 212 -21.48 -17.53 -12.36
CA LEU A 212 -20.50 -18.60 -12.16
C LEU A 212 -21.02 -19.77 -11.31
N GLY A 213 -22.30 -19.75 -10.88
CA GLY A 213 -22.88 -20.76 -9.99
C GLY A 213 -22.32 -20.69 -8.55
N ILE A 214 -21.85 -19.52 -8.11
CA ILE A 214 -21.38 -19.27 -6.75
C ILE A 214 -22.48 -18.55 -5.99
N GLU A 215 -23.22 -19.29 -5.17
CA GLU A 215 -24.36 -18.75 -4.41
C GLU A 215 -23.92 -18.05 -3.11
N ARG A 216 -22.85 -18.55 -2.49
CA ARG A 216 -22.33 -17.99 -1.24
C ARG A 216 -21.38 -16.84 -1.51
N GLU A 217 -21.59 -15.72 -0.82
CA GLU A 217 -20.65 -14.59 -0.85
C GLU A 217 -19.31 -14.97 -0.23
N PRO A 218 -18.19 -14.42 -0.72
CA PRO A 218 -16.88 -14.62 -0.11
C PRO A 218 -16.87 -14.11 1.34
N THR A 219 -16.21 -14.84 2.24
CA THR A 219 -16.04 -14.49 3.65
C THR A 219 -14.59 -14.64 4.13
N GLN A 220 -13.79 -15.42 3.39
CA GLN A 220 -12.39 -15.72 3.70
C GLN A 220 -11.53 -15.57 2.45
N TRP A 221 -10.23 -15.39 2.64
CA TRP A 221 -9.28 -15.29 1.52
C TRP A 221 -9.28 -16.51 0.61
N GLU A 222 -9.53 -17.69 1.19
CA GLU A 222 -9.62 -18.96 0.47
C GLU A 222 -10.73 -18.98 -0.57
N ASP A 223 -11.79 -18.18 -0.38
CA ASP A 223 -12.91 -18.09 -1.34
C ASP A 223 -12.45 -17.51 -2.68
N LEU A 224 -11.37 -16.68 -2.72
CA LEU A 224 -10.77 -16.21 -3.98
C LEU A 224 -10.02 -17.32 -4.75
N ALA A 225 -9.76 -18.44 -4.11
CA ALA A 225 -9.11 -19.61 -4.74
C ALA A 225 -10.13 -20.63 -5.28
N ASP A 226 -11.44 -20.33 -5.29
CA ASP A 226 -12.47 -21.19 -5.87
C ASP A 226 -12.19 -21.40 -7.38
N PRO A 227 -12.12 -22.65 -7.86
CA PRO A 227 -11.86 -22.96 -9.28
C PRO A 227 -12.82 -22.30 -10.28
N ARG A 228 -14.04 -21.98 -9.85
CA ARG A 228 -15.03 -21.30 -10.69
C ARG A 228 -14.68 -19.85 -11.00
N LEU A 229 -13.75 -19.26 -10.24
CA LEU A 229 -13.25 -17.89 -10.42
C LEU A 229 -12.08 -17.77 -11.40
N VAL A 230 -11.74 -18.80 -12.18
CA VAL A 230 -10.64 -18.75 -13.15
C VAL A 230 -10.84 -17.62 -14.17
N GLY A 231 -9.95 -16.63 -14.18
CA GLY A 231 -10.02 -15.45 -15.03
C GLY A 231 -11.06 -14.41 -14.60
N GLU A 232 -11.54 -14.49 -13.35
CA GLU A 232 -12.60 -13.63 -12.80
C GLU A 232 -12.14 -12.86 -11.54
N VAL A 233 -10.87 -12.98 -11.13
CA VAL A 233 -10.32 -12.26 -9.98
C VAL A 233 -9.48 -11.08 -10.45
N ALA A 234 -9.78 -9.88 -9.93
CA ALA A 234 -9.00 -8.67 -10.17
C ALA A 234 -7.94 -8.47 -9.08
N LEU A 235 -6.68 -8.38 -9.46
CA LEU A 235 -5.55 -8.16 -8.56
C LEU A 235 -4.68 -6.98 -9.01
N ALA A 236 -3.78 -6.53 -8.14
CA ALA A 236 -2.73 -5.59 -8.51
C ALA A 236 -1.34 -6.16 -8.18
N ASP A 237 -0.32 -5.62 -8.86
CA ASP A 237 1.08 -5.98 -8.69
C ASP A 237 1.57 -5.55 -7.30
N PRO A 238 1.98 -6.49 -6.43
CA PRO A 238 2.44 -6.18 -5.08
C PRO A 238 3.77 -5.40 -5.07
N THR A 239 4.54 -5.40 -6.15
CA THR A 239 5.79 -4.63 -6.25
C THR A 239 5.56 -3.16 -6.61
N LYS A 240 4.35 -2.81 -7.05
CA LYS A 240 3.94 -1.44 -7.39
C LYS A 240 2.97 -0.85 -6.39
N SER A 241 2.20 -1.70 -5.69
CA SER A 241 1.21 -1.29 -4.70
C SER A 241 1.57 -1.81 -3.31
N GLY A 242 2.03 -0.93 -2.42
CA GLY A 242 2.30 -1.26 -1.02
C GLY A 242 1.08 -1.81 -0.28
N SER A 243 -0.13 -1.33 -0.61
CA SER A 243 -1.39 -1.83 -0.04
C SER A 243 -1.66 -3.30 -0.41
N VAL A 244 -1.40 -3.68 -1.66
CA VAL A 244 -1.57 -5.08 -2.10
C VAL A 244 -0.49 -5.97 -1.52
N ALA A 245 0.76 -5.50 -1.45
CA ALA A 245 1.82 -6.21 -0.74
C ALA A 245 1.45 -6.47 0.72
N LYS A 246 0.86 -5.48 1.41
CA LYS A 246 0.39 -5.61 2.80
C LYS A 246 -0.76 -6.60 2.93
N ALA A 247 -1.70 -6.60 2.00
CA ALA A 247 -2.78 -7.58 1.97
C ALA A 247 -2.24 -9.01 1.78
N PHE A 248 -1.26 -9.20 0.91
CA PHE A 248 -0.61 -10.49 0.72
C PHE A 248 0.18 -10.93 1.96
N GLU A 249 0.87 -10.00 2.63
CA GLU A 249 1.52 -10.26 3.90
C GLU A 249 0.51 -10.69 4.98
N ASN A 250 -0.65 -10.04 5.04
CA ASN A 250 -1.73 -10.41 5.97
C ASN A 250 -2.25 -11.84 5.69
N ILE A 251 -2.39 -12.23 4.43
CA ILE A 251 -2.76 -13.61 4.05
C ILE A 251 -1.72 -14.61 4.57
N ILE A 252 -0.44 -14.33 4.38
CA ILE A 252 0.65 -15.18 4.88
C ILE A 252 0.62 -15.25 6.42
N GLN A 253 0.53 -14.11 7.09
CA GLN A 253 0.50 -14.07 8.56
C GLN A 253 -0.74 -14.74 9.15
N GLN A 254 -1.89 -14.65 8.48
CA GLN A 254 -3.09 -15.39 8.88
C GLN A 254 -2.84 -16.91 8.86
N GLN A 255 -2.20 -17.45 7.82
CA GLN A 255 -1.88 -18.86 7.76
C GLN A 255 -0.85 -19.26 8.82
N MET A 256 0.15 -18.42 9.09
CA MET A 256 1.09 -18.63 10.22
C MET A 256 0.37 -18.66 11.57
N GLN A 257 -0.54 -17.72 11.80
CA GLN A 257 -1.31 -17.65 13.05
C GLN A 257 -2.24 -18.87 13.21
N ARG A 258 -2.90 -19.30 12.14
CA ARG A 258 -3.72 -20.54 12.14
C ARG A 258 -2.88 -21.76 12.46
N ARG A 259 -1.67 -21.89 11.88
CA ARG A 259 -0.73 -22.98 12.23
C ARG A 259 -0.29 -22.91 13.68
N LEU A 260 0.01 -21.71 14.19
CA LEU A 260 0.39 -21.54 15.59
C LEU A 260 -0.71 -22.02 16.54
N ILE A 261 -1.96 -21.66 16.27
CA ILE A 261 -3.12 -22.10 17.04
C ILE A 261 -3.29 -23.62 16.96
N ALA A 262 -3.19 -24.20 15.76
CA ALA A 262 -3.33 -25.65 15.57
C ALA A 262 -2.24 -26.45 16.31
N LEU A 263 -0.97 -26.09 16.09
CA LEU A 263 0.17 -26.76 16.70
C LEU A 263 0.24 -26.56 18.22
N GLY A 264 -0.18 -25.39 18.73
CA GLY A 264 -0.23 -25.12 20.17
C GLY A 264 -1.24 -25.99 20.93
N ARG A 265 -2.23 -26.56 20.23
CA ARG A 265 -3.20 -27.52 20.82
C ARG A 265 -2.69 -28.96 20.83
N GLU A 266 -1.71 -29.28 20.00
CA GLU A 266 -1.25 -30.67 19.77
C GLU A 266 -0.01 -31.04 20.59
N SER A 267 0.73 -30.09 21.16
CA SER A 267 2.13 -30.31 21.51
C SER A 267 2.46 -29.98 22.97
N GLY A 268 3.18 -30.90 23.62
CA GLY A 268 4.01 -30.64 24.81
C GLY A 268 5.38 -30.01 24.48
N ALA A 269 5.60 -29.53 23.26
CA ALA A 269 6.84 -28.87 22.86
C ALA A 269 6.91 -27.44 23.40
N ASP A 270 8.13 -26.90 23.53
CA ASP A 270 8.31 -25.52 23.96
C ASP A 270 7.71 -24.50 22.96
N ALA A 271 7.28 -23.35 23.45
CA ALA A 271 6.57 -22.35 22.66
C ALA A 271 7.39 -21.82 21.46
N ALA A 272 8.71 -21.71 21.60
CA ALA A 272 9.59 -21.20 20.54
C ALA A 272 9.70 -22.21 19.38
N THR A 273 9.80 -23.50 19.67
CA THR A 273 9.79 -24.57 18.67
C THR A 273 8.45 -24.63 17.92
N VAL A 274 7.33 -24.50 18.65
CA VAL A 274 5.99 -24.45 18.06
C VAL A 274 5.85 -23.24 17.14
N GLU A 275 6.27 -22.06 17.60
CA GLU A 275 6.21 -20.83 16.80
C GLU A 275 7.09 -20.94 15.53
N ALA A 276 8.33 -21.40 15.65
CA ALA A 276 9.24 -21.56 14.51
C ALA A 276 8.67 -22.52 13.46
N ARG A 277 8.02 -23.60 13.89
CA ARG A 277 7.34 -24.55 13.00
C ARG A 277 6.12 -23.92 12.36
N ALA A 278 5.28 -23.23 13.14
CA ALA A 278 4.08 -22.54 12.66
C ALA A 278 4.41 -21.50 11.58
N VAL A 279 5.47 -20.73 11.76
CA VAL A 279 5.95 -19.74 10.79
C VAL A 279 6.33 -20.40 9.47
N ARG A 280 7.14 -21.48 9.49
CA ARG A 280 7.57 -22.16 8.25
C ARG A 280 6.40 -22.86 7.53
N GLU A 281 5.52 -23.52 8.27
CA GLU A 281 4.36 -24.21 7.67
C GLU A 281 3.35 -23.19 7.16
N GLY A 282 3.04 -22.16 7.93
CA GLY A 282 2.10 -21.10 7.55
C GLY A 282 2.59 -20.26 6.38
N TRP A 283 3.91 -20.02 6.28
CA TRP A 283 4.50 -19.40 5.09
C TRP A 283 4.19 -20.19 3.81
N ARG A 284 4.43 -21.50 3.84
CA ARG A 284 4.12 -22.37 2.70
C ARG A 284 2.64 -22.38 2.35
N ASP A 285 1.77 -22.48 3.37
CA ASP A 285 0.33 -22.50 3.16
C ASP A 285 -0.17 -21.18 2.57
N GLY A 286 0.35 -20.06 3.06
CA GLY A 286 0.04 -18.73 2.53
C GLY A 286 0.50 -18.53 1.09
N LEU A 287 1.73 -18.94 0.74
CA LEU A 287 2.20 -18.89 -0.65
C LEU A 287 1.35 -19.76 -1.58
N ARG A 288 0.97 -20.97 -1.16
CA ARG A 288 0.07 -21.85 -1.92
C ARG A 288 -1.32 -21.25 -2.11
N LEU A 289 -1.82 -20.53 -1.10
CA LEU A 289 -3.08 -19.79 -1.23
C LEU A 289 -2.94 -18.66 -2.24
N LEU A 290 -1.92 -17.81 -2.10
CA LEU A 290 -1.64 -16.72 -3.04
C LEU A 290 -1.43 -17.22 -4.47
N GLN A 291 -0.78 -18.37 -4.65
CA GLN A 291 -0.60 -19.00 -5.96
C GLN A 291 -1.95 -19.37 -6.61
N ARG A 292 -2.88 -19.97 -5.86
CA ARG A 292 -4.22 -20.31 -6.37
C ARG A 292 -5.06 -19.06 -6.66
N VAL A 293 -4.99 -18.05 -5.79
CA VAL A 293 -5.64 -16.75 -6.02
C VAL A 293 -5.07 -16.08 -7.27
N GLY A 294 -3.75 -16.10 -7.43
CA GLY A 294 -3.07 -15.64 -8.64
C GLY A 294 -3.44 -16.42 -9.90
N ALA A 295 -3.66 -17.74 -9.78
CA ALA A 295 -4.12 -18.58 -10.90
C ALA A 295 -5.52 -18.21 -11.38
N ASN A 296 -6.38 -17.71 -10.49
CA ASN A 296 -7.71 -17.20 -10.80
C ASN A 296 -7.71 -15.75 -11.32
N ALA A 297 -6.55 -15.06 -11.24
CA ALA A 297 -6.48 -13.68 -11.68
C ALA A 297 -6.77 -13.54 -13.18
N ARG A 298 -7.55 -12.52 -13.53
CA ARG A 298 -7.74 -12.07 -14.90
C ARG A 298 -6.54 -11.26 -15.37
N TYR A 299 -5.99 -10.46 -14.46
CA TYR A 299 -4.84 -9.58 -14.68
C TYR A 299 -4.27 -9.09 -13.35
N PHE A 300 -3.11 -8.43 -13.43
CA PHE A 300 -2.50 -7.66 -12.36
C PHE A 300 -2.31 -6.22 -12.82
N THR A 301 -2.93 -5.26 -12.12
CA THR A 301 -2.83 -3.82 -12.44
C THR A 301 -1.68 -3.16 -11.69
N ASP A 302 -1.28 -1.97 -12.11
CA ASP A 302 -0.23 -1.19 -11.45
C ASP A 302 -0.72 -0.45 -10.19
N THR A 303 -2.02 -0.45 -9.91
CA THR A 303 -2.63 0.30 -8.80
C THR A 303 -3.75 -0.48 -8.14
N SER A 304 -3.87 -0.36 -6.82
CA SER A 304 -4.97 -0.94 -6.04
C SER A 304 -6.34 -0.28 -6.27
N GLN A 305 -6.40 0.83 -7.00
CA GLN A 305 -7.65 1.54 -7.28
C GLN A 305 -8.49 0.87 -8.39
N LYS A 306 -7.84 0.20 -9.33
CA LYS A 306 -8.52 -0.37 -10.50
C LYS A 306 -9.32 -1.65 -10.20
N PRO A 307 -8.83 -2.65 -9.44
CA PRO A 307 -9.59 -3.87 -9.15
C PRO A 307 -11.02 -3.63 -8.65
N PRO A 308 -11.29 -2.76 -7.65
CA PRO A 308 -12.66 -2.52 -7.20
C PRO A 308 -13.56 -1.87 -8.27
N ILE A 309 -13.01 -1.07 -9.17
CA ILE A 309 -13.77 -0.48 -10.29
C ILE A 309 -14.23 -1.56 -11.26
N ASP A 310 -13.33 -2.48 -11.64
CA ASP A 310 -13.62 -3.54 -12.62
C ASP A 310 -14.61 -4.58 -12.05
N VAL A 311 -14.52 -4.88 -10.76
CA VAL A 311 -15.51 -5.72 -10.07
C VAL A 311 -16.86 -5.02 -10.03
N ALA A 312 -16.91 -3.72 -9.72
CA ALA A 312 -18.16 -2.96 -9.71
C ALA A 312 -18.77 -2.84 -11.11
N ALA A 313 -17.96 -2.79 -12.16
CA ALA A 313 -18.42 -2.82 -13.56
C ALA A 313 -18.95 -4.20 -13.99
N GLY A 314 -18.52 -5.28 -13.32
CA GLY A 314 -18.85 -6.67 -13.69
C GLY A 314 -17.83 -7.33 -14.62
N ASP A 315 -16.70 -6.67 -14.88
CA ASP A 315 -15.59 -7.21 -15.67
C ASP A 315 -14.86 -8.35 -14.95
N CYS A 316 -14.89 -8.34 -13.62
CA CYS A 316 -14.44 -9.43 -12.76
C CYS A 316 -15.51 -9.75 -11.71
N ALA A 317 -15.53 -11.00 -11.24
CA ALA A 317 -16.48 -11.44 -10.23
C ALA A 317 -16.06 -11.07 -8.82
N ALA A 318 -14.75 -11.05 -8.55
CA ALA A 318 -14.19 -10.70 -7.26
C ALA A 318 -12.81 -10.05 -7.41
N GLY A 319 -12.32 -9.42 -6.34
CA GLY A 319 -10.99 -8.84 -6.30
C GLY A 319 -10.56 -8.50 -4.89
N LEU A 320 -9.24 -8.32 -4.72
CA LEU A 320 -8.67 -7.87 -3.47
C LEU A 320 -8.60 -6.34 -3.49
N CYS A 321 -9.04 -5.69 -2.42
CA CYS A 321 -8.95 -4.23 -2.31
C CYS A 321 -8.84 -3.74 -0.87
N ILE A 322 -8.51 -2.46 -0.73
CA ILE A 322 -8.61 -1.73 0.53
C ILE A 322 -10.09 -1.45 0.84
N ASP A 323 -10.46 -1.47 2.10
CA ASP A 323 -11.83 -1.31 2.61
C ASP A 323 -12.57 -0.11 2.00
N PHE A 324 -11.99 1.08 2.07
CA PHE A 324 -12.66 2.29 1.60
C PHE A 324 -12.90 2.30 0.08
N TYR A 325 -12.03 1.70 -0.73
CA TYR A 325 -12.29 1.55 -2.17
C TYR A 325 -13.46 0.61 -2.43
N GLY A 326 -13.53 -0.52 -1.71
CA GLY A 326 -14.64 -1.46 -1.80
C GLY A 326 -15.97 -0.79 -1.41
N ARG A 327 -16.00 -0.11 -0.27
CA ARG A 327 -17.20 0.60 0.23
C ARG A 327 -17.63 1.76 -0.66
N GLN A 328 -16.68 2.52 -1.22
CA GLN A 328 -16.98 3.57 -2.20
C GLN A 328 -17.63 3.01 -3.46
N GLN A 329 -17.18 1.85 -3.96
CA GLN A 329 -17.81 1.21 -5.12
C GLN A 329 -19.20 0.65 -4.80
N GLN A 330 -19.41 0.07 -3.62
CA GLN A 330 -20.76 -0.33 -3.16
C GLN A 330 -21.72 0.87 -3.19
N GLU A 331 -21.31 1.98 -2.59
CA GLU A 331 -22.14 3.18 -2.54
C GLU A 331 -22.37 3.80 -3.92
N ALA A 332 -21.34 3.86 -4.77
CA ALA A 332 -21.46 4.38 -6.13
C ALA A 332 -22.47 3.57 -6.97
N VAL A 333 -22.43 2.23 -6.87
CA VAL A 333 -23.38 1.34 -7.54
C VAL A 333 -24.79 1.50 -6.97
N ARG A 334 -24.94 1.53 -5.64
CA ARG A 334 -26.23 1.74 -4.98
C ARG A 334 -26.90 3.06 -5.41
N ARG A 335 -26.10 4.14 -5.50
CA ARG A 335 -26.60 5.46 -5.92
C ARG A 335 -26.96 5.51 -7.41
N ARG A 336 -26.20 4.81 -8.26
CA ARG A 336 -26.36 4.89 -9.72
C ARG A 336 -27.52 4.04 -10.24
N ASP A 337 -27.60 2.79 -9.79
CA ASP A 337 -28.54 1.79 -10.33
C ASP A 337 -29.45 1.16 -9.27
N HIS A 338 -29.45 1.70 -8.05
CA HIS A 338 -30.30 1.29 -6.92
C HIS A 338 -30.19 -0.21 -6.61
N SER A 339 -29.02 -0.81 -6.84
CA SER A 339 -28.78 -2.24 -6.63
C SER A 339 -27.73 -2.50 -5.56
N GLU A 340 -27.84 -3.65 -4.90
CA GLU A 340 -26.86 -4.18 -3.94
C GLU A 340 -25.94 -5.21 -4.60
N ARG A 341 -25.73 -5.14 -5.94
CA ARG A 341 -24.94 -6.13 -6.66
C ARG A 341 -23.46 -6.17 -6.30
N VAL A 342 -22.90 -5.11 -5.74
CA VAL A 342 -21.52 -5.07 -5.24
C VAL A 342 -21.50 -5.24 -3.73
N GLY A 343 -20.68 -6.16 -3.25
CA GLY A 343 -20.42 -6.39 -1.83
C GLY A 343 -18.94 -6.21 -1.50
N TYR A 344 -18.67 -5.92 -0.24
CA TYR A 344 -17.32 -5.88 0.34
C TYR A 344 -17.31 -6.61 1.68
N VAL A 345 -16.25 -7.37 1.94
CA VAL A 345 -16.02 -8.04 3.22
C VAL A 345 -14.54 -8.00 3.59
N SER A 346 -14.24 -7.68 4.84
CA SER A 346 -12.93 -7.97 5.43
C SER A 346 -12.97 -9.35 6.07
N PRO A 347 -12.14 -10.33 5.65
CA PRO A 347 -12.13 -11.67 6.24
C PRO A 347 -11.81 -11.62 7.73
N ALA A 348 -12.60 -12.31 8.55
CA ALA A 348 -12.37 -12.38 9.99
C ALA A 348 -10.98 -12.97 10.29
N GLY A 349 -10.20 -12.32 11.15
CA GLY A 349 -8.81 -12.69 11.43
C GLY A 349 -7.88 -12.64 10.20
N GLY A 350 -8.29 -12.00 9.12
CA GLY A 350 -7.57 -11.97 7.84
C GLY A 350 -6.90 -10.66 7.49
N SER A 351 -7.13 -9.62 8.28
CA SER A 351 -6.54 -8.29 8.05
C SER A 351 -6.26 -7.59 9.38
N VAL A 352 -5.16 -6.87 9.43
CA VAL A 352 -4.85 -5.94 10.52
C VAL A 352 -5.16 -4.52 10.08
N ALA A 353 -5.57 -3.65 11.01
CA ALA A 353 -5.73 -2.24 10.74
C ALA A 353 -4.35 -1.57 10.63
N ALA A 354 -3.95 -1.27 9.40
CA ALA A 354 -2.69 -0.62 9.08
C ALA A 354 -2.89 0.89 8.87
N VAL A 355 -1.85 1.68 9.15
CA VAL A 355 -1.91 3.14 9.02
C VAL A 355 -1.50 3.62 7.63
N ASP A 356 -2.12 4.74 7.19
CA ASP A 356 -1.54 5.62 6.18
C ASP A 356 -0.90 6.80 6.91
N PRO A 357 0.43 6.90 6.91
CA PRO A 357 1.12 7.92 7.69
C PRO A 357 1.35 9.23 6.92
N ILE A 358 1.75 10.26 7.68
CA ILE A 358 2.27 11.52 7.18
C ILE A 358 3.67 11.75 7.74
N ALA A 359 4.56 12.33 6.95
CA ALA A 359 5.92 12.63 7.36
C ALA A 359 6.43 13.97 6.82
N LEU A 360 7.22 14.66 7.63
CA LEU A 360 7.92 15.88 7.26
C LEU A 360 9.23 15.53 6.54
N LEU A 361 9.43 16.05 5.33
CA LEU A 361 10.62 15.79 4.55
C LEU A 361 11.80 16.65 5.04
N ARG A 362 13.01 16.10 4.97
CA ARG A 362 14.23 16.84 5.30
C ARG A 362 14.36 18.06 4.39
N GLY A 363 14.70 19.21 4.98
CA GLY A 363 14.83 20.46 4.26
C GLY A 363 13.53 20.99 3.66
N ALA A 364 12.37 20.63 4.25
CA ALA A 364 11.05 21.15 3.85
C ALA A 364 11.08 22.67 3.69
N PRO A 365 10.83 23.23 2.49
CA PRO A 365 10.91 24.67 2.25
C PRO A 365 9.91 25.48 3.10
N HIS A 366 8.75 24.91 3.39
CA HIS A 366 7.65 25.57 4.11
C HIS A 366 7.32 24.81 5.40
N ARG A 367 8.34 24.51 6.22
CA ARG A 367 8.23 23.67 7.42
C ARG A 367 7.07 24.09 8.35
N ALA A 368 6.90 25.38 8.62
CA ALA A 368 5.85 25.86 9.53
C ALA A 368 4.45 25.50 9.03
N VAL A 369 4.20 25.66 7.72
CA VAL A 369 2.91 25.30 7.10
C VAL A 369 2.74 23.77 7.03
N ALA A 370 3.82 23.05 6.78
CA ALA A 370 3.84 21.59 6.78
C ALA A 370 3.46 21.02 8.16
N GLU A 371 4.04 21.56 9.23
CA GLU A 371 3.69 21.17 10.59
C GLU A 371 2.25 21.54 10.97
N ALA A 372 1.73 22.67 10.48
CA ALA A 372 0.32 23.02 10.65
C ALA A 372 -0.60 22.03 9.91
N PHE A 373 -0.20 21.53 8.74
CA PHE A 373 -0.97 20.51 8.03
C PHE A 373 -0.98 19.17 8.78
N ILE A 374 0.17 18.73 9.35
CA ILE A 374 0.23 17.54 10.20
C ILE A 374 -0.67 17.73 11.42
N GLU A 375 -0.59 18.88 12.09
CA GLU A 375 -1.45 19.22 13.24
C GLU A 375 -2.94 19.15 12.85
N PHE A 376 -3.33 19.74 11.73
CA PHE A 376 -4.69 19.66 11.22
C PHE A 376 -5.14 18.23 11.00
N THR A 377 -4.35 17.39 10.30
CA THR A 377 -4.72 15.99 10.01
C THR A 377 -4.90 15.16 11.28
N MET A 378 -4.14 15.48 12.33
CA MET A 378 -4.21 14.79 13.62
C MET A 378 -5.28 15.34 14.55
N SER A 379 -5.77 16.57 14.33
CA SER A 379 -6.88 17.14 15.11
C SER A 379 -8.19 16.38 14.86
N LEU A 380 -9.15 16.45 15.79
CA LEU A 380 -10.47 15.86 15.57
C LEU A 380 -11.18 16.47 14.35
N ASP A 381 -10.90 17.73 13.98
CA ASP A 381 -11.44 18.33 12.76
C ASP A 381 -10.91 17.64 11.50
N GLY A 382 -9.61 17.31 11.45
CA GLY A 382 -9.05 16.52 10.37
C GLY A 382 -9.54 15.07 10.36
N GLN A 383 -9.72 14.47 11.55
CA GLN A 383 -10.19 13.09 11.69
C GLN A 383 -11.66 12.92 11.23
N LYS A 384 -12.53 13.92 11.43
CA LYS A 384 -13.91 13.90 10.93
C LYS A 384 -14.00 13.77 9.42
N LEU A 385 -13.03 14.32 8.67
CA LEU A 385 -13.02 14.19 7.21
C LEU A 385 -12.94 12.75 6.73
N TRP A 386 -12.28 11.88 7.48
CA TRP A 386 -12.11 10.49 7.09
C TRP A 386 -13.41 9.68 7.08
N ASP A 387 -14.30 9.91 8.06
CA ASP A 387 -15.47 9.03 8.25
C ASP A 387 -16.83 9.73 8.21
N PHE A 388 -16.89 11.06 8.32
CA PHE A 388 -18.16 11.76 8.26
C PHE A 388 -18.77 11.73 6.86
N LYS A 389 -20.11 11.78 6.80
CA LYS A 389 -20.87 11.96 5.56
C LYS A 389 -20.63 13.35 4.98
N PRO A 390 -20.64 13.51 3.65
CA PRO A 390 -20.61 14.83 3.05
C PRO A 390 -21.75 15.73 3.56
N GLY A 391 -21.40 16.98 3.91
CA GLY A 391 -22.33 17.96 4.46
C GLY A 391 -22.59 17.85 5.97
N ALA A 392 -22.02 16.84 6.66
CA ALA A 392 -22.06 16.78 8.13
C ALA A 392 -21.21 17.91 8.75
N PRO A 393 -21.55 18.40 9.94
CA PRO A 393 -20.81 19.48 10.60
C PRO A 393 -19.32 19.11 10.82
N GLY A 394 -18.41 19.85 10.19
CA GLY A 394 -16.97 19.57 10.20
C GLY A 394 -16.53 18.40 9.33
N GLY A 395 -17.44 17.78 8.61
CA GLY A 395 -17.16 16.68 7.68
C GLY A 395 -16.74 17.16 6.28
N PRO A 396 -16.54 16.19 5.36
CA PRO A 396 -16.24 16.48 3.98
C PRO A 396 -17.38 17.24 3.29
N GLU A 397 -17.05 17.97 2.23
CA GLU A 397 -18.06 18.73 1.48
C GLU A 397 -18.72 17.88 0.39
N ARG A 398 -17.92 17.17 -0.39
CA ARG A 398 -18.35 16.50 -1.62
C ARG A 398 -18.21 14.97 -1.58
N PHE A 399 -17.14 14.46 -1.01
CA PHE A 399 -16.77 13.04 -1.11
C PHE A 399 -16.77 12.37 0.26
N ALA A 400 -17.57 11.31 0.43
CA ALA A 400 -17.45 10.40 1.57
C ALA A 400 -16.14 9.62 1.43
N LEU A 401 -15.17 9.83 2.32
CA LEU A 401 -13.88 9.16 2.26
C LEU A 401 -13.97 7.74 2.80
N ARG A 402 -14.85 7.48 3.77
CA ARG A 402 -15.18 6.15 4.33
C ARG A 402 -13.96 5.40 4.85
N ARG A 403 -13.07 6.13 5.53
CA ARG A 403 -11.86 5.59 6.14
C ARG A 403 -11.93 5.71 7.65
N MET A 404 -11.31 4.79 8.34
CA MET A 404 -11.32 4.73 9.80
C MET A 404 -10.32 5.72 10.40
N PRO A 405 -10.79 6.74 11.17
CA PRO A 405 -9.91 7.63 11.92
C PRO A 405 -8.91 6.87 12.80
N VAL A 406 -7.68 7.39 12.92
CA VAL A 406 -6.64 6.74 13.73
C VAL A 406 -6.79 7.03 15.22
N ARG A 407 -7.49 8.09 15.57
CA ARG A 407 -7.69 8.49 16.96
C ARG A 407 -8.83 7.71 17.62
N ARG A 408 -8.53 7.03 18.73
CA ARG A 408 -9.51 6.24 19.51
C ARG A 408 -10.59 7.13 20.11
N ASP A 409 -10.22 8.31 20.61
CA ASP A 409 -11.16 9.26 21.20
C ASP A 409 -12.20 9.79 20.18
N PHE A 410 -11.95 9.71 18.87
CA PHE A 410 -12.96 9.95 17.84
C PHE A 410 -14.19 9.05 18.02
N TYR A 411 -13.98 7.78 18.38
CA TYR A 411 -15.04 6.78 18.53
C TYR A 411 -15.79 6.87 19.87
N ALA A 412 -15.27 7.63 20.82
CA ALA A 412 -15.92 7.89 22.11
C ALA A 412 -17.09 8.90 22.00
N HIS A 413 -17.25 9.55 20.85
CA HIS A 413 -18.30 10.53 20.59
C HIS A 413 -19.56 9.87 20.02
N ASP A 414 -20.43 9.36 20.88
CA ASP A 414 -21.67 8.70 20.46
C ASP A 414 -22.58 9.60 19.61
N GLU A 415 -22.60 10.90 19.87
CA GLU A 415 -23.35 11.91 19.10
C GLU A 415 -22.89 12.01 17.65
N TRP A 416 -21.67 11.55 17.31
CA TRP A 416 -21.14 11.58 15.94
C TRP A 416 -21.59 10.39 15.11
N LYS A 417 -22.11 9.33 15.72
CA LYS A 417 -22.58 8.14 15.00
C LYS A 417 -23.57 8.46 13.87
N ALA A 418 -24.47 9.41 14.09
CA ALA A 418 -25.43 9.85 13.08
C ALA A 418 -24.77 10.47 11.82
N TRP A 419 -23.59 11.06 12.00
CA TRP A 419 -22.84 11.74 10.93
C TRP A 419 -21.80 10.85 10.26
N ARG A 420 -21.42 9.73 10.88
CA ARG A 420 -20.44 8.80 10.34
C ARG A 420 -21.00 8.05 9.12
N SER A 421 -20.12 7.81 8.14
CA SER A 421 -20.43 6.99 6.95
C SER A 421 -20.57 5.52 7.31
N ASP A 422 -19.71 5.04 8.21
CA ASP A 422 -19.64 3.66 8.70
C ASP A 422 -19.70 3.63 10.24
N PRO A 423 -20.88 3.90 10.86
CA PRO A 423 -21.02 4.14 12.30
C PRO A 423 -20.71 2.91 13.16
N GLU A 424 -20.87 1.70 12.60
CA GLU A 424 -20.63 0.44 13.32
C GLU A 424 -19.17 -0.02 13.24
N ASP A 425 -18.35 0.65 12.43
CA ASP A 425 -16.95 0.27 12.27
C ASP A 425 -16.08 0.95 13.33
N SER A 426 -15.40 0.11 14.13
CA SER A 426 -14.31 0.54 15.00
C SER A 426 -13.11 -0.39 14.79
N PRO A 427 -11.95 0.13 14.38
CA PRO A 427 -10.76 -0.69 14.19
C PRO A 427 -10.22 -1.24 15.52
N PHE A 428 -10.63 -0.65 16.64
CA PHE A 428 -10.18 -1.00 17.98
C PHE A 428 -11.06 -2.06 18.69
N GLU A 429 -12.23 -2.39 18.10
CA GLU A 429 -13.23 -3.30 18.66
C GLU A 429 -13.50 -4.53 17.79
N GLN A 430 -12.54 -4.92 16.94
CA GLN A 430 -12.69 -6.10 16.08
C GLN A 430 -12.77 -7.37 16.94
N ARG A 431 -13.76 -8.23 16.66
CA ARG A 431 -14.01 -9.46 17.44
C ARG A 431 -12.90 -10.49 17.33
N GLU A 432 -12.26 -10.60 16.17
CA GLU A 432 -11.17 -11.55 15.90
C GLU A 432 -10.12 -10.86 15.01
N PRO A 433 -9.31 -9.94 15.55
CA PRO A 433 -8.31 -9.25 14.76
C PRO A 433 -7.16 -10.20 14.41
N LEU A 434 -6.57 -10.04 13.22
CA LEU A 434 -5.24 -10.56 12.96
C LEU A 434 -4.26 -9.82 13.86
N THR A 435 -3.46 -10.54 14.64
CA THR A 435 -2.34 -9.95 15.36
C THR A 435 -1.11 -9.99 14.48
N TYR A 436 -0.72 -8.84 13.94
CA TYR A 436 0.47 -8.72 13.13
C TYR A 436 1.74 -8.96 13.96
N ARG A 437 2.66 -9.73 13.45
CA ARG A 437 3.94 -10.04 14.10
C ARG A 437 5.09 -9.61 13.19
N PRO A 438 5.65 -8.40 13.40
CA PRO A 438 6.70 -7.86 12.53
C PRO A 438 7.93 -8.77 12.47
N GLN A 439 8.25 -9.51 13.54
CA GLN A 439 9.34 -10.47 13.56
C GLN A 439 9.16 -11.66 12.58
N TRP A 440 7.94 -11.93 12.11
CA TRP A 440 7.69 -13.02 11.16
C TRP A 440 7.97 -12.61 9.72
N THR A 441 7.51 -11.44 9.29
CA THR A 441 7.53 -11.03 7.88
C THR A 441 7.92 -9.58 7.64
N GLY A 442 8.02 -8.73 8.66
CA GLY A 442 8.24 -7.29 8.49
C GLY A 442 9.50 -6.96 7.69
N ASP A 443 10.61 -7.66 7.94
CA ASP A 443 11.84 -7.49 7.15
C ASP A 443 11.74 -8.09 5.74
N LEU A 444 10.75 -8.98 5.50
CA LEU A 444 10.55 -9.71 4.24
C LEU A 444 9.48 -9.07 3.35
N PHE A 445 8.96 -7.89 3.69
CA PHE A 445 7.87 -7.26 2.97
C PHE A 445 8.14 -7.10 1.46
N ARG A 446 9.34 -6.61 1.11
CA ARG A 446 9.79 -6.50 -0.28
C ARG A 446 10.04 -7.87 -0.92
N ASP A 447 10.61 -8.79 -0.15
CA ASP A 447 10.95 -10.13 -0.63
C ASP A 447 9.69 -10.92 -0.95
N LEU A 448 8.65 -10.80 -0.10
CA LEU A 448 7.34 -11.41 -0.32
C LEU A 448 6.66 -10.85 -1.59
N ALA A 449 6.68 -9.54 -1.78
CA ALA A 449 6.16 -8.90 -2.98
C ALA A 449 6.88 -9.40 -4.24
N PHE A 450 8.21 -9.50 -4.18
CA PHE A 450 9.03 -10.03 -5.27
C PHE A 450 8.71 -11.49 -5.60
N VAL A 451 8.69 -12.37 -4.58
CA VAL A 451 8.37 -13.80 -4.74
C VAL A 451 6.97 -13.97 -5.36
N THR A 452 6.00 -13.25 -4.84
CA THR A 452 4.60 -13.34 -5.32
C THR A 452 4.45 -12.83 -6.75
N ARG A 453 5.15 -11.75 -7.09
CA ARG A 453 5.20 -11.26 -8.47
C ARG A 453 5.73 -12.32 -9.41
N VAL A 454 6.91 -12.91 -9.13
CA VAL A 454 7.51 -13.92 -10.02
C VAL A 454 6.63 -15.16 -10.10
N MET A 455 6.08 -15.63 -8.96
CA MET A 455 5.23 -16.81 -8.87
C MET A 455 3.89 -16.65 -9.60
N CYS A 456 3.26 -15.48 -9.50
CA CYS A 456 1.87 -15.31 -9.96
C CYS A 456 1.73 -14.41 -11.20
N LEU A 457 2.59 -13.38 -11.37
CA LEU A 457 2.46 -12.37 -12.42
C LEU A 457 3.41 -12.67 -13.59
N ASP A 458 4.72 -12.83 -13.33
CA ASP A 458 5.72 -13.06 -14.39
C ASP A 458 5.56 -14.42 -15.08
N THR A 459 4.90 -15.38 -14.41
CA THR A 459 4.59 -16.73 -14.89
C THR A 459 3.08 -16.99 -15.02
N HIS A 460 2.28 -15.93 -15.13
CA HIS A 460 0.81 -16.01 -15.05
C HIS A 460 0.20 -16.89 -16.13
N ALA A 461 0.70 -16.82 -17.37
CA ALA A 461 0.16 -17.60 -18.47
C ALA A 461 0.30 -19.12 -18.22
N GLU A 462 1.46 -19.56 -17.74
CA GLU A 462 1.74 -20.96 -17.39
C GLU A 462 0.92 -21.40 -16.17
N LEU A 463 0.88 -20.58 -15.13
CA LEU A 463 0.10 -20.83 -13.92
C LEU A 463 -1.39 -21.01 -14.24
N ALA A 464 -1.97 -20.11 -15.03
CA ALA A 464 -3.40 -20.16 -15.39
C ALA A 464 -3.74 -21.38 -16.28
N ARG A 465 -2.82 -21.79 -17.20
CA ARG A 465 -3.01 -23.00 -17.99
C ARG A 465 -2.98 -24.25 -17.14
N ALA A 466 -1.99 -24.40 -16.27
CA ALA A 466 -1.87 -25.53 -15.36
C ALA A 466 -3.10 -25.63 -14.44
N TRP A 467 -3.55 -24.50 -13.90
CA TRP A 467 -4.71 -24.44 -13.02
C TRP A 467 -6.02 -24.88 -13.73
N ARG A 468 -6.25 -24.43 -14.97
CA ARG A 468 -7.40 -24.90 -15.77
C ARG A 468 -7.32 -26.41 -16.04
N ALA A 469 -6.15 -26.94 -16.38
CA ALA A 469 -5.96 -28.37 -16.59
C ALA A 469 -6.24 -29.18 -15.32
N ILE A 470 -5.73 -28.73 -14.16
CA ILE A 470 -6.00 -29.36 -12.86
C ILE A 470 -7.50 -29.40 -12.54
N ASN A 471 -8.21 -28.28 -12.76
CA ASN A 471 -9.63 -28.20 -12.47
C ASN A 471 -10.50 -29.10 -13.37
N ALA A 472 -10.02 -29.42 -14.57
CA ALA A 472 -10.69 -30.35 -15.50
C ALA A 472 -10.29 -31.81 -15.30
N ALA A 473 -9.20 -32.09 -14.56
CA ALA A 473 -8.66 -33.42 -14.39
C ALA A 473 -9.48 -34.26 -13.39
N PRO A 474 -9.66 -35.59 -13.65
CA PRO A 474 -10.21 -36.52 -12.68
C PRO A 474 -9.17 -36.90 -11.61
N GLU A 475 -9.64 -37.44 -10.48
CA GLU A 475 -8.74 -38.10 -9.52
C GLU A 475 -8.24 -39.43 -10.09
N PRO A 476 -6.97 -39.86 -9.79
CA PRO A 476 -5.99 -39.20 -8.91
C PRO A 476 -5.06 -38.21 -9.64
N ALA A 477 -5.25 -37.97 -10.94
CA ALA A 477 -4.40 -37.07 -11.73
C ALA A 477 -4.46 -35.64 -11.16
N ARG A 478 -5.65 -35.19 -10.78
CA ARG A 478 -5.88 -33.88 -10.16
C ARG A 478 -5.02 -33.66 -8.91
N SER A 479 -5.04 -34.59 -7.97
CA SER A 479 -4.27 -34.50 -6.73
C SER A 479 -2.77 -34.46 -6.99
N ARG A 480 -2.25 -35.28 -7.92
CA ARG A 480 -0.82 -35.28 -8.29
C ARG A 480 -0.40 -33.96 -8.96
N ALA A 481 -1.22 -33.48 -9.87
CA ALA A 481 -1.00 -32.23 -10.57
C ALA A 481 -1.03 -31.02 -9.62
N LEU A 482 -1.99 -31.02 -8.68
CA LEU A 482 -2.07 -29.98 -7.65
C LEU A 482 -0.84 -29.96 -6.75
N ALA A 483 -0.34 -31.12 -6.35
CA ALA A 483 0.89 -31.21 -5.55
C ALA A 483 2.11 -30.63 -6.30
N ALA A 484 2.21 -30.90 -7.62
CA ALA A 484 3.29 -30.35 -8.44
C ALA A 484 3.16 -28.82 -8.60
N LEU A 485 1.95 -28.30 -8.83
CA LEU A 485 1.70 -26.86 -8.92
C LEU A 485 2.08 -26.17 -7.61
N GLN A 486 1.71 -26.74 -6.47
CA GLN A 486 1.89 -26.17 -5.13
C GLN A 486 3.27 -26.42 -4.52
N ASP A 487 4.25 -26.90 -5.29
CA ASP A 487 5.62 -26.95 -4.83
C ASP A 487 6.22 -25.55 -4.75
N VAL A 488 6.38 -25.06 -3.52
CA VAL A 488 6.99 -23.78 -3.16
C VAL A 488 8.31 -23.98 -2.41
N SER A 489 8.94 -25.17 -2.52
CA SER A 489 10.14 -25.52 -1.77
C SER A 489 11.33 -24.60 -2.07
N PHE A 490 11.39 -24.04 -3.27
CA PHE A 490 12.46 -23.12 -3.67
C PHE A 490 12.34 -21.72 -3.05
N VAL A 491 11.18 -21.39 -2.48
CA VAL A 491 10.88 -20.14 -1.77
C VAL A 491 10.41 -20.41 -0.34
N ASP A 492 11.01 -21.44 0.31
CA ASP A 492 10.75 -21.66 1.72
C ASP A 492 11.21 -20.46 2.57
N TYR A 493 10.68 -20.36 3.78
CA TYR A 493 10.87 -19.21 4.66
C TYR A 493 12.34 -18.89 4.93
N ASP A 494 13.16 -19.91 5.23
CA ASP A 494 14.56 -19.73 5.58
C ASP A 494 15.38 -19.27 4.36
N ARG A 495 15.09 -19.82 3.18
CA ARG A 495 15.75 -19.44 1.93
C ARG A 495 15.42 -18.01 1.51
N VAL A 496 14.15 -17.60 1.65
CA VAL A 496 13.75 -16.21 1.36
C VAL A 496 14.49 -15.26 2.29
N ARG A 497 14.57 -15.55 3.59
CA ARG A 497 15.29 -14.72 4.57
C ARG A 497 16.79 -14.60 4.32
N THR A 498 17.39 -15.56 3.67
CA THR A 498 18.86 -15.59 3.50
C THR A 498 19.28 -15.26 2.08
N GLU A 499 18.84 -16.02 1.09
CA GLU A 499 19.32 -15.92 -0.29
C GLU A 499 18.62 -14.78 -1.05
N ILE A 500 17.27 -14.78 -1.08
CA ILE A 500 16.48 -13.79 -1.83
C ILE A 500 16.64 -12.42 -1.17
N HIS A 501 16.53 -12.33 0.15
CA HIS A 501 16.75 -11.10 0.89
C HIS A 501 18.11 -10.47 0.60
N ARG A 502 19.17 -11.28 0.57
CA ARG A 502 20.52 -10.80 0.21
C ARG A 502 20.60 -10.29 -1.23
N ALA A 503 20.01 -11.01 -2.18
CA ALA A 503 20.01 -10.61 -3.59
C ALA A 503 19.29 -9.28 -3.81
N LEU A 504 18.11 -9.09 -3.19
CA LEU A 504 17.36 -7.85 -3.28
C LEU A 504 18.01 -6.69 -2.48
N GLY A 505 18.73 -7.02 -1.41
CA GLY A 505 19.47 -6.07 -0.57
C GLY A 505 20.79 -5.59 -1.16
N SER A 506 21.34 -6.29 -2.18
CA SER A 506 22.65 -5.96 -2.78
C SER A 506 22.66 -4.63 -3.53
N LYS A 507 21.49 -4.06 -3.84
CA LYS A 507 21.30 -2.86 -4.69
C LYS A 507 21.88 -3.01 -6.10
N ASN A 508 22.25 -4.24 -6.49
CA ASN A 508 22.72 -4.59 -7.81
C ASN A 508 21.54 -5.17 -8.62
N GLN A 509 21.07 -4.45 -9.61
CA GLN A 509 19.98 -4.91 -10.48
C GLN A 509 20.24 -6.25 -11.14
N VAL A 510 21.50 -6.59 -11.43
CA VAL A 510 21.88 -7.90 -12.02
C VAL A 510 21.55 -9.04 -11.07
N ASP A 511 21.75 -8.86 -9.76
CA ASP A 511 21.44 -9.90 -8.77
C ASP A 511 19.93 -10.10 -8.64
N GLU A 512 19.15 -9.01 -8.66
CA GLU A 512 17.68 -9.06 -8.67
C GLU A 512 17.14 -9.76 -9.92
N VAL A 513 17.65 -9.41 -11.12
CA VAL A 513 17.25 -10.04 -12.38
C VAL A 513 17.62 -11.53 -12.39
N ARG A 514 18.81 -11.89 -11.92
CA ARG A 514 19.25 -13.29 -11.82
C ARG A 514 18.35 -14.08 -10.87
N ALA A 515 18.02 -13.54 -9.71
CA ALA A 515 17.10 -14.15 -8.75
C ALA A 515 15.71 -14.34 -9.38
N ALA A 516 15.18 -13.33 -10.08
CA ALA A 516 13.89 -13.40 -10.78
C ALA A 516 13.89 -14.49 -11.85
N THR A 517 14.95 -14.56 -12.69
CA THR A 517 15.06 -15.57 -13.75
C THR A 517 15.08 -16.99 -13.18
N THR A 518 15.94 -17.23 -12.18
CA THR A 518 16.06 -18.55 -11.53
C THR A 518 14.75 -18.99 -10.89
N LEU A 519 14.05 -18.05 -10.24
CA LEU A 519 12.78 -18.32 -9.60
C LEU A 519 11.66 -18.58 -10.63
N ALA A 520 11.61 -17.79 -11.71
CA ALA A 520 10.65 -17.99 -12.79
C ALA A 520 10.84 -19.34 -13.48
N GLU A 521 12.09 -19.79 -13.71
CA GLU A 521 12.38 -21.11 -14.26
C GLU A 521 11.87 -22.25 -13.36
N PHE A 522 12.03 -22.10 -12.04
CA PHE A 522 11.50 -23.07 -11.09
C PHE A 522 9.98 -23.19 -11.20
N PHE A 523 9.26 -22.09 -11.16
CA PHE A 523 7.80 -22.09 -11.23
C PHE A 523 7.29 -22.55 -12.59
N ARG A 524 7.91 -22.14 -13.70
CA ARG A 524 7.53 -22.62 -15.04
C ARG A 524 7.65 -24.14 -15.17
N ARG A 525 8.74 -24.73 -14.65
CA ARG A 525 8.89 -26.20 -14.64
C ARG A 525 7.78 -26.87 -13.83
N ASN A 526 7.46 -26.34 -12.65
CA ASN A 526 6.39 -26.89 -11.81
C ASN A 526 5.02 -26.78 -12.49
N TYR A 527 4.73 -25.66 -13.12
CA TYR A 527 3.46 -25.45 -13.83
C TYR A 527 3.35 -26.33 -15.09
N ALA A 528 4.41 -26.47 -15.85
CA ALA A 528 4.45 -27.40 -16.98
C ALA A 528 4.24 -28.85 -16.54
N ARG A 529 4.93 -29.28 -15.46
CA ARG A 529 4.74 -30.61 -14.89
C ARG A 529 3.34 -30.84 -14.35
N ALA A 530 2.75 -29.85 -13.70
CA ALA A 530 1.36 -29.92 -13.22
C ALA A 530 0.37 -30.04 -14.38
N GLU A 531 0.55 -29.27 -15.46
CA GLU A 531 -0.27 -29.38 -16.67
C GLU A 531 -0.16 -30.78 -17.33
N GLU A 532 1.05 -31.32 -17.44
CA GLU A 532 1.29 -32.66 -17.96
C GLU A 532 0.57 -33.74 -17.13
N LEU A 533 0.76 -33.72 -15.80
CA LEU A 533 0.12 -34.67 -14.88
C LEU A 533 -1.40 -34.58 -14.90
N ALA A 534 -1.96 -33.38 -15.07
CA ALA A 534 -3.40 -33.18 -15.17
C ALA A 534 -3.98 -33.75 -16.46
N ARG A 535 -3.22 -33.76 -17.55
CA ARG A 535 -3.63 -34.32 -18.85
C ARG A 535 -3.42 -35.83 -18.98
N GLY A 536 -2.91 -36.49 -17.94
CA GLY A 536 -2.74 -37.94 -17.90
C GLY A 536 -1.36 -38.42 -18.39
N GLY A 537 -0.34 -37.53 -18.41
CA GLY A 537 1.07 -37.84 -18.70
C GLY A 537 1.86 -38.34 -17.50
#